data_a3813cb08a1bb862147fdc1e838ec562
#
_entry.id   a3813cb08a1bb862147fdc1e838ec562
#
_cell.length_a   1.000
_cell.length_b   1.000
_cell.length_c   1.000
_cell.angle_alpha   90.00
_cell.angle_beta   90.00
_cell.angle_gamma   90.00
#
_symmetry.space_group_name_H-M   'P 1'
#
loop_
_entity.id
_entity.type
_entity.pdbx_description
1 polymer ?
#
loop_
_entity_poly.entity_id
_entity_poly.type
_entity_poly.pdbx_seq_one_letter_code
_entity_poly.pdbx_strand_id
1 'polypeptide(L)'
;MRVLIDTNIVLDYLLDREPFLQDAEALFNVIDSGQVVGYVTATTLTDIFYIARRQTRSIELARQAVSTTLTVMVICSVNRGILEAAFASGLADFEDAVQIYCAVAQSLDAIVTRDLQGFSNSAIPVLSVRQLLEQLGSVGETEN
;
A
#
# COMPACT_ATOMS: atom_id res chain seq x y z
N MET A 1 -0.70 14.46 -0.76
CA MET A 1 0.27 13.45 -1.19
C MET A 1 -0.46 12.17 -1.54
N ARG A 2 -0.16 11.59 -2.69
CA ARG A 2 -0.82 10.36 -3.22
C ARG A 2 0.19 9.22 -3.18
N VAL A 3 -0.07 8.18 -2.41
CA VAL A 3 0.89 7.09 -2.19
C VAL A 3 0.26 5.73 -2.41
N LEU A 4 1.04 4.78 -2.95
CA LEU A 4 0.65 3.38 -3.02
C LEU A 4 1.05 2.69 -1.73
N ILE A 5 0.14 1.92 -1.15
CA ILE A 5 0.39 1.20 0.09
C ILE A 5 0.59 -0.29 -0.24
N ASP A 6 1.72 -0.84 0.18
CA ASP A 6 2.00 -2.26 0.03
C ASP A 6 1.00 -3.10 0.83
N THR A 7 0.62 -4.24 0.28
CA THR A 7 -0.37 -5.16 0.86
C THR A 7 -0.11 -5.47 2.33
N ASN A 8 1.15 -5.72 2.70
CA ASN A 8 1.49 -6.08 4.08
C ASN A 8 1.18 -4.98 5.09
N ILE A 9 1.32 -3.72 4.70
CA ILE A 9 0.99 -2.61 5.61
C ILE A 9 -0.52 -2.54 5.85
N VAL A 10 -1.32 -2.74 4.81
CA VAL A 10 -2.78 -2.79 4.96
C VAL A 10 -3.19 -3.92 5.89
N LEU A 11 -2.59 -5.11 5.70
CA LEU A 11 -2.86 -6.26 6.56
C LEU A 11 -2.39 -6.04 7.99
N ASP A 12 -1.28 -5.33 8.21
CA ASP A 12 -0.79 -5.01 9.55
C ASP A 12 -1.86 -4.24 10.33
N TYR A 13 -2.54 -3.30 9.66
CA TYR A 13 -3.62 -2.55 10.27
C TYR A 13 -4.88 -3.41 10.50
N LEU A 14 -5.32 -4.11 9.45
CA LEU A 14 -6.58 -4.84 9.47
C LEU A 14 -6.56 -6.06 10.40
N LEU A 15 -5.38 -6.69 10.57
CA LEU A 15 -5.21 -7.90 11.36
C LEU A 15 -4.43 -7.69 12.66
N ASP A 16 -4.22 -6.43 13.04
CA ASP A 16 -3.54 -6.07 14.30
C ASP A 16 -2.18 -6.75 14.46
N ARG A 17 -1.34 -6.69 13.42
CA ARG A 17 -0.07 -7.41 13.39
C ARG A 17 1.02 -6.65 14.15
N GLU A 18 1.54 -7.24 15.23
CA GLU A 18 2.69 -6.71 15.94
C GLU A 18 4.00 -7.23 15.34
N PRO A 19 5.09 -6.44 15.35
CA PRO A 19 5.25 -5.11 15.94
C PRO A 19 4.87 -3.95 15.00
N PHE A 20 4.15 -4.20 13.91
CA PHE A 20 3.91 -3.24 12.83
C PHE A 20 2.64 -2.41 12.99
N LEU A 21 1.78 -2.79 13.94
CA LEU A 21 0.45 -2.18 14.08
C LEU A 21 0.52 -0.68 14.35
N GLN A 22 1.42 -0.23 15.20
CA GLN A 22 1.51 1.18 15.56
C GLN A 22 1.80 2.06 14.34
N ASP A 23 2.75 1.66 13.50
CA ASP A 23 3.07 2.39 12.27
C ASP A 23 1.90 2.36 11.30
N ALA A 24 1.25 1.20 11.16
CA ALA A 24 0.08 1.06 10.27
C ALA A 24 -1.08 1.95 10.73
N GLU A 25 -1.35 2.01 12.03
CA GLU A 25 -2.38 2.90 12.58
C GLU A 25 -2.06 4.37 12.29
N ALA A 26 -0.81 4.77 12.46
CA ALA A 26 -0.39 6.14 12.17
C ALA A 26 -0.61 6.49 10.69
N LEU A 27 -0.31 5.56 9.79
CA LEU A 27 -0.56 5.74 8.36
C LEU A 27 -2.07 5.92 8.08
N PHE A 28 -2.90 5.04 8.62
CA PHE A 28 -4.35 5.12 8.41
C PHE A 28 -4.93 6.41 9.00
N ASN A 29 -4.36 6.93 10.08
CA ASN A 29 -4.78 8.20 10.65
C ASN A 29 -4.52 9.38 9.69
N VAL A 30 -3.36 9.43 9.04
CA VAL A 30 -3.08 10.51 8.08
C VAL A 30 -3.88 10.35 6.79
N ILE A 31 -4.24 9.14 6.41
CA ILE A 31 -5.18 8.90 5.31
C ILE A 31 -6.57 9.40 5.68
N ASP A 32 -7.05 9.06 6.87
CA ASP A 32 -8.35 9.48 7.35
C ASP A 32 -8.47 10.99 7.47
N SER A 33 -7.41 11.68 7.89
CA SER A 33 -7.38 13.14 8.00
C SER A 33 -7.30 13.86 6.65
N GLY A 34 -7.07 13.13 5.56
CA GLY A 34 -6.95 13.71 4.22
C GLY A 34 -5.57 14.24 3.86
N GLN A 35 -4.58 14.13 4.76
CA GLN A 35 -3.20 14.54 4.43
C GLN A 35 -2.58 13.66 3.35
N VAL A 36 -2.98 12.40 3.31
CA VAL A 36 -2.50 11.39 2.35
C VAL A 36 -3.70 10.72 1.72
N VAL A 37 -3.65 10.54 0.39
CA VAL A 37 -4.58 9.67 -0.31
C VAL A 37 -3.89 8.33 -0.53
N GLY A 38 -4.44 7.28 0.06
CA GLY A 38 -3.89 5.93 -0.06
C GLY A 38 -4.46 5.20 -1.27
N TYR A 39 -3.57 4.57 -2.03
CA TYR A 39 -3.90 3.74 -3.19
C TYR A 39 -3.44 2.32 -2.93
N VAL A 40 -4.19 1.35 -3.38
CA VAL A 40 -3.77 -0.05 -3.44
C VAL A 40 -4.09 -0.60 -4.81
N THR A 41 -3.39 -1.66 -5.23
CA THR A 41 -3.70 -2.30 -6.51
C THR A 41 -4.93 -3.19 -6.38
N ALA A 42 -5.59 -3.42 -7.51
CA ALA A 42 -6.72 -4.36 -7.54
C ALA A 42 -6.32 -5.76 -7.05
N THR A 43 -5.09 -6.20 -7.32
CA THR A 43 -4.59 -7.49 -6.85
C THR A 43 -4.43 -7.54 -5.33
N THR A 44 -4.13 -6.40 -4.70
CA THR A 44 -4.06 -6.32 -3.24
C THR A 44 -5.37 -6.74 -2.59
N LEU A 45 -6.52 -6.41 -3.18
CA LEU A 45 -7.83 -6.75 -2.63
C LEU A 45 -8.05 -8.26 -2.54
N THR A 46 -7.63 -9.01 -3.56
CA THR A 46 -7.73 -10.47 -3.55
C THR A 46 -6.78 -11.07 -2.51
N ASP A 47 -5.57 -10.54 -2.42
CA ASP A 47 -4.59 -10.99 -1.42
C ASP A 47 -5.10 -10.74 0.00
N ILE A 48 -5.67 -9.58 0.26
CA ILE A 48 -6.26 -9.24 1.57
C ILE A 48 -7.33 -10.26 1.95
N PHE A 49 -8.23 -10.58 1.03
CA PHE A 49 -9.29 -11.55 1.29
C PHE A 49 -8.72 -12.91 1.69
N TYR A 50 -7.82 -13.46 0.89
CA TYR A 50 -7.32 -14.82 1.12
C TYR A 50 -6.40 -14.90 2.33
N ILE A 51 -5.57 -13.90 2.58
CA ILE A 51 -4.69 -13.87 3.74
C ILE A 51 -5.53 -13.69 5.02
N ALA A 52 -6.47 -12.76 5.03
CA ALA A 52 -7.35 -12.55 6.19
C ALA A 52 -8.17 -13.80 6.51
N ARG A 53 -8.72 -14.45 5.48
CA ARG A 53 -9.47 -15.70 5.65
C ARG A 53 -8.61 -16.77 6.28
N ARG A 54 -7.39 -16.93 5.81
CA ARG A 54 -6.46 -17.97 6.33
C ARG A 54 -6.07 -17.69 7.78
N GLN A 55 -5.74 -16.43 8.10
CA GLN A 55 -5.26 -16.06 9.44
C GLN A 55 -6.39 -16.03 10.47
N THR A 56 -7.57 -15.55 10.11
CA THR A 56 -8.71 -15.43 11.04
C THR A 56 -9.60 -16.67 11.03
N ARG A 57 -9.51 -17.50 9.99
CA ARG A 57 -10.41 -18.63 9.74
C ARG A 57 -11.88 -18.21 9.66
N SER A 58 -12.13 -16.97 9.22
CA SER A 58 -13.45 -16.39 9.13
C SER A 58 -13.63 -15.71 7.78
N ILE A 59 -14.61 -16.18 7.00
CA ILE A 59 -14.99 -15.53 5.74
C ILE A 59 -15.55 -14.14 6.02
N GLU A 60 -16.30 -14.01 7.10
CA GLU A 60 -16.91 -12.72 7.48
C GLU A 60 -15.85 -11.67 7.78
N LEU A 61 -14.82 -12.02 8.57
CA LEU A 61 -13.74 -11.10 8.85
C LEU A 61 -12.93 -10.76 7.59
N ALA A 62 -12.73 -11.73 6.70
CA ALA A 62 -12.06 -11.49 5.42
C ALA A 62 -12.86 -10.52 4.55
N ARG A 63 -14.19 -10.66 4.51
CA ARG A 63 -15.06 -9.73 3.78
C ARG A 63 -15.03 -8.34 4.39
N GLN A 64 -15.00 -8.23 5.71
CA GLN A 64 -14.87 -6.93 6.39
C GLN A 64 -13.55 -6.25 6.04
N ALA A 65 -12.46 -7.01 5.98
CA ALA A 65 -11.16 -6.48 5.59
C ALA A 65 -11.19 -5.88 4.17
N VAL A 66 -11.80 -6.59 3.23
CA VAL A 66 -11.99 -6.09 1.86
C VAL A 66 -12.87 -4.84 1.86
N SER A 67 -13.97 -4.87 2.57
CA SER A 67 -14.91 -3.73 2.65
C SER A 67 -14.24 -2.47 3.20
N THR A 68 -13.46 -2.61 4.27
CA THR A 68 -12.72 -1.49 4.84
C THR A 68 -11.73 -0.92 3.82
N THR A 69 -11.00 -1.79 3.14
CA THR A 69 -10.01 -1.35 2.13
C THR A 69 -10.69 -0.61 0.99
N LEU A 70 -11.82 -1.14 0.48
CA LEU A 70 -12.59 -0.48 -0.59
C LEU A 70 -13.11 0.91 -0.16
N THR A 71 -13.42 1.07 1.12
CA THR A 71 -13.94 2.34 1.65
C THR A 71 -12.82 3.37 1.82
N VAL A 72 -11.67 2.96 2.30
CA VAL A 72 -10.59 3.86 2.72
C VAL A 72 -9.63 4.19 1.58
N MET A 73 -9.37 3.24 0.68
CA MET A 73 -8.34 3.35 -0.36
C MET A 73 -8.93 3.62 -1.72
N VAL A 74 -8.14 4.30 -2.57
CA VAL A 74 -8.40 4.37 -4.00
C VAL A 74 -7.78 3.12 -4.64
N ILE A 75 -8.52 2.46 -5.51
CA ILE A 75 -8.07 1.21 -6.13
C ILE A 75 -7.44 1.51 -7.49
N CYS A 76 -6.16 1.14 -7.65
CA CYS A 76 -5.48 1.21 -8.94
C CYS A 76 -5.86 -0.01 -9.78
N SER A 77 -6.40 0.23 -10.97
CA SER A 77 -6.71 -0.85 -11.90
C SER A 77 -5.44 -1.56 -12.34
N VAL A 78 -5.51 -2.88 -12.45
CA VAL A 78 -4.44 -3.71 -13.00
C VAL A 78 -4.93 -4.24 -14.34
N ASN A 79 -4.45 -3.63 -15.42
CA ASN A 79 -4.82 -4.03 -16.78
C ASN A 79 -3.70 -4.85 -17.42
N ARG A 80 -3.96 -5.28 -18.68
CA ARG A 80 -2.99 -6.07 -19.43
C ARG A 80 -1.65 -5.36 -19.57
N GLY A 81 -1.66 -4.06 -19.87
CA GLY A 81 -0.43 -3.29 -20.06
C GLY A 81 0.44 -3.28 -18.82
N ILE A 82 -0.16 -3.12 -17.65
CA ILE A 82 0.56 -3.17 -16.37
C ILE A 82 1.15 -4.56 -16.14
N LEU A 83 0.39 -5.62 -16.40
CA LEU A 83 0.88 -7.00 -16.24
C LEU A 83 2.04 -7.29 -17.19
N GLU A 84 1.95 -6.86 -18.44
CA GLU A 84 3.02 -7.04 -19.43
C GLU A 84 4.28 -6.26 -19.02
N ALA A 85 4.15 -5.02 -18.55
CA ALA A 85 5.27 -4.22 -18.09
C ALA A 85 5.94 -4.87 -16.87
N ALA A 86 5.15 -5.33 -15.91
CA ALA A 86 5.64 -6.03 -14.73
C ALA A 86 6.41 -7.28 -15.11
N PHE A 87 5.87 -8.08 -16.03
CA PHE A 87 6.53 -9.29 -16.52
C PHE A 87 7.86 -8.95 -17.22
N ALA A 88 7.86 -7.94 -18.08
CA ALA A 88 9.03 -7.53 -18.83
C ALA A 88 10.13 -6.92 -17.95
N SER A 89 9.80 -6.46 -16.74
CA SER A 89 10.76 -5.85 -15.82
C SER A 89 11.83 -6.84 -15.35
N GLY A 90 11.52 -8.14 -15.36
CA GLY A 90 12.43 -9.17 -14.87
C GLY A 90 12.61 -9.18 -13.35
N LEU A 91 11.79 -8.42 -12.59
CA LEU A 91 11.86 -8.42 -11.14
C LEU A 91 11.48 -9.80 -10.59
N ALA A 92 12.17 -10.23 -9.53
CA ALA A 92 11.98 -11.56 -8.95
C ALA A 92 10.57 -11.72 -8.35
N ASP A 93 10.03 -10.67 -7.76
CA ASP A 93 8.68 -10.67 -7.20
C ASP A 93 7.72 -9.97 -8.17
N PHE A 94 6.86 -10.78 -8.80
CA PHE A 94 5.93 -10.29 -9.81
C PHE A 94 4.89 -9.35 -9.19
N GLU A 95 4.43 -9.64 -7.98
CA GLU A 95 3.45 -8.79 -7.29
C GLU A 95 4.02 -7.41 -6.98
N ASP A 96 5.28 -7.34 -6.49
CA ASP A 96 5.97 -6.07 -6.27
C ASP A 96 6.09 -5.29 -7.58
N ALA A 97 6.43 -5.98 -8.68
CA ALA A 97 6.51 -5.35 -9.99
C ALA A 97 5.16 -4.76 -10.41
N VAL A 98 4.07 -5.47 -10.20
CA VAL A 98 2.72 -4.96 -10.49
C VAL A 98 2.44 -3.70 -9.69
N GLN A 99 2.79 -3.68 -8.42
CA GLN A 99 2.60 -2.50 -7.58
C GLN A 99 3.40 -1.29 -8.10
N ILE A 100 4.67 -1.51 -8.46
CA ILE A 100 5.52 -0.45 -9.01
C ILE A 100 4.89 0.15 -10.28
N TYR A 101 4.50 -0.69 -11.22
CA TYR A 101 3.96 -0.20 -12.49
C TYR A 101 2.58 0.43 -12.35
N CYS A 102 1.78 -0.01 -11.37
CA CYS A 102 0.54 0.69 -11.03
C CYS A 102 0.82 2.09 -10.49
N ALA A 103 1.80 2.22 -9.60
CA ALA A 103 2.19 3.52 -9.04
C ALA A 103 2.70 4.47 -10.12
N VAL A 104 3.50 3.96 -11.06
CA VAL A 104 4.01 4.75 -12.19
C VAL A 104 2.84 5.19 -13.09
N ALA A 105 1.94 4.28 -13.44
CA ALA A 105 0.80 4.58 -14.31
C ALA A 105 -0.12 5.66 -13.72
N GLN A 106 -0.26 5.71 -12.40
CA GLN A 106 -1.07 6.71 -11.71
C GLN A 106 -0.29 7.96 -11.31
N SER A 107 0.99 8.02 -11.63
CA SER A 107 1.89 9.13 -11.26
C SER A 107 1.84 9.43 -9.77
N LEU A 108 1.90 8.38 -8.94
CA LEU A 108 1.87 8.54 -7.49
C LEU A 108 3.18 9.12 -6.97
N ASP A 109 3.11 9.75 -5.81
CA ASP A 109 4.26 10.44 -5.21
C ASP A 109 5.25 9.48 -4.56
N ALA A 110 4.77 8.35 -4.04
CA ALA A 110 5.62 7.38 -3.35
C ALA A 110 4.94 6.02 -3.25
N ILE A 111 5.75 5.01 -2.96
CA ILE A 111 5.30 3.68 -2.53
C ILE A 111 5.68 3.54 -1.05
N VAL A 112 4.73 3.13 -0.22
CA VAL A 112 4.94 2.92 1.21
C VAL A 112 4.99 1.43 1.50
N THR A 113 6.11 0.95 2.03
CA THR A 113 6.35 -0.48 2.25
C THR A 113 7.26 -0.70 3.47
N ARG A 114 7.21 -1.92 4.03
CA ARG A 114 8.19 -2.38 5.01
C ARG A 114 9.44 -2.98 4.34
N ASP A 115 9.32 -3.34 3.07
CA ASP A 115 10.40 -3.99 2.31
C ASP A 115 10.99 -3.01 1.29
N LEU A 116 11.86 -2.13 1.79
CA LEU A 116 12.48 -1.11 0.91
C LEU A 116 13.33 -1.74 -0.19
N GLN A 117 13.96 -2.90 0.08
CA GLN A 117 14.79 -3.57 -0.92
C GLN A 117 13.97 -4.18 -2.05
N GLY A 118 12.81 -4.74 -1.75
CA GLY A 118 11.94 -5.33 -2.75
C GLY A 118 11.47 -4.34 -3.80
N PHE A 119 11.47 -3.04 -3.46
CA PHE A 119 11.04 -1.97 -4.35
C PHE A 119 12.22 -1.10 -4.82
N SER A 120 13.47 -1.54 -4.64
CA SER A 120 14.66 -0.72 -4.93
C SER A 120 14.77 -0.29 -6.39
N ASN A 121 14.15 -1.02 -7.33
CA ASN A 121 14.17 -0.68 -8.75
C ASN A 121 13.04 0.27 -9.18
N SER A 122 12.27 0.78 -8.23
CA SER A 122 11.17 1.69 -8.53
C SER A 122 11.68 3.05 -9.03
N ALA A 123 11.04 3.59 -10.07
CA ALA A 123 11.27 4.95 -10.52
C ALA A 123 10.61 5.98 -9.58
N ILE A 124 9.70 5.53 -8.72
CA ILE A 124 9.00 6.37 -7.76
C ILE A 124 9.67 6.20 -6.39
N PRO A 125 9.76 7.26 -5.57
CA PRO A 125 10.33 7.16 -4.22
C PRO A 125 9.67 6.06 -3.40
N VAL A 126 10.47 5.32 -2.65
CA VAL A 126 9.99 4.23 -1.79
C VAL A 126 10.28 4.61 -0.34
N LEU A 127 9.24 4.62 0.48
CA LEU A 127 9.31 5.12 1.84
C LEU A 127 8.79 4.08 2.83
N SER A 128 9.37 4.05 4.03
CA SER A 128 8.72 3.42 5.17
C SER A 128 7.60 4.35 5.69
N VAL A 129 6.72 3.82 6.54
CA VAL A 129 5.68 4.66 7.16
C VAL A 129 6.33 5.82 7.92
N ARG A 130 7.39 5.58 8.68
CA ARG A 130 8.07 6.64 9.44
C ARG A 130 8.65 7.72 8.55
N GLN A 131 9.27 7.33 7.44
CA GLN A 131 9.79 8.30 6.48
C GLN A 131 8.69 9.16 5.88
N LEU A 132 7.54 8.56 5.57
CA LEU A 132 6.38 9.30 5.10
C LEU A 132 5.91 10.32 6.14
N LEU A 133 5.76 9.90 7.39
CA LEU A 133 5.32 10.77 8.48
C LEU A 133 6.30 11.92 8.71
N GLU A 134 7.60 11.66 8.61
CA GLU A 134 8.63 12.70 8.71
C GLU A 134 8.48 13.73 7.61
N GLN A 135 8.23 13.30 6.36
CA GLN A 135 8.01 14.23 5.26
C GLN A 135 6.78 15.11 5.47
N LEU A 136 5.70 14.53 5.99
CA LEU A 136 4.49 15.29 6.29
C LEU A 136 4.73 16.30 7.41
N GLY A 137 5.49 15.93 8.44
CA GLY A 137 5.86 16.81 9.52
C GLY A 137 6.74 17.98 9.06
N SER A 138 7.73 17.71 8.20
CA SER A 138 8.61 18.73 7.65
C SER A 138 7.85 19.75 6.82
N VAL A 139 6.87 19.31 6.00
CA VAL A 139 6.01 20.22 5.24
C VAL A 139 5.18 21.09 6.20
N GLY A 140 4.61 20.50 7.24
CA GLY A 140 3.85 21.24 8.25
C GLY A 140 4.71 22.27 8.98
N GLU A 141 5.93 21.91 9.34
CA GLU A 141 6.89 22.83 9.98
C GLU A 141 7.27 23.99 9.06
N THR A 142 7.42 23.74 7.76
CA THR A 142 7.77 24.76 6.78
C THR A 142 6.64 25.76 6.57
N GLU A 143 5.39 25.34 6.67
CA GLU A 143 4.21 26.19 6.51
C GLU A 143 3.95 27.09 7.72
N ASN A 144 4.50 26.76 8.85
CA ASN A 144 4.37 27.53 10.08
C ASN A 144 5.52 28.53 10.23
#